data_da2c9531288edc0cf979074627c5e967
#
_entry.id   da2c9531288edc0cf979074627c5e967
#
_cell.length_a   1.000
_cell.length_b   1.000
_cell.length_c   1.000
_cell.angle_alpha   90.00
_cell.angle_beta   90.00
_cell.angle_gamma   90.00
#
_symmetry.space_group_name_H-M   'P 1'
#
loop_
_entity.id
_entity.type
_entity.pdbx_description
1 polymer ?
#
loop_
_entity_poly.entity_id
_entity_poly.type
_entity_poly.pdbx_seq_one_letter_code
_entity_poly.pdbx_strand_id
1 'polypeptide(L)'
;MKTFNIAIDGPAGAGKSTIARLAAKELGFVYVDTGAMYRALALFFLRRGIAPGDAAGIRAALPEAEVTLRYENGEQVVLLNGENVNGLIRTEEVGKMASVTSPIPAVREKLRELQQKLAGETDVIMDGRDIGTVVLPDADLKIYLTADVSIRAQRRYLELVERGEACDRDELEREIAERDRQDMSRTVAPLKKADDAVLLDGSQLTVEQTKDEILRLYRSRA
;
A
#
# COMPACT_ATOMS: atom_id res chain seq x y z
N MET A 1 18.89 -14.98 -12.43
CA MET A 1 19.55 -13.81 -11.79
C MET A 1 18.80 -13.53 -10.51
N LYS A 2 19.46 -12.99 -9.46
CA LYS A 2 18.76 -12.54 -8.25
C LYS A 2 17.94 -11.29 -8.59
N THR A 3 16.68 -11.22 -8.18
CA THR A 3 15.84 -10.04 -8.33
C THR A 3 16.26 -8.95 -7.35
N PHE A 4 16.09 -7.67 -7.74
CA PHE A 4 16.30 -6.53 -6.85
C PHE A 4 14.95 -6.02 -6.35
N ASN A 5 14.77 -5.99 -5.03
CA ASN A 5 13.50 -5.66 -4.39
C ASN A 5 13.61 -4.36 -3.57
N ILE A 6 12.71 -3.41 -3.82
CA ILE A 6 12.59 -2.17 -3.06
C ILE A 6 11.29 -2.18 -2.26
N ALA A 7 11.40 -2.15 -0.95
CA ALA A 7 10.28 -2.04 -0.02
C ALA A 7 10.07 -0.58 0.41
N ILE A 8 8.86 -0.05 0.23
CA ILE A 8 8.50 1.32 0.65
C ILE A 8 7.34 1.24 1.64
N ASP A 9 7.65 1.42 2.92
CA ASP A 9 6.66 1.48 3.99
C ASP A 9 6.42 2.91 4.46
N GLY A 10 5.33 3.14 5.17
CA GLY A 10 5.03 4.43 5.77
C GLY A 10 3.54 4.71 5.92
N PRO A 11 3.17 5.81 6.61
CA PRO A 11 1.80 6.12 6.96
C PRO A 11 0.92 6.45 5.75
N ALA A 12 -0.40 6.53 5.98
CA ALA A 12 -1.37 6.89 4.96
C ALA A 12 -1.12 8.32 4.44
N GLY A 13 -1.30 8.56 3.13
CA GLY A 13 -1.13 9.91 2.56
C GLY A 13 0.31 10.41 2.42
N ALA A 14 1.34 9.60 2.76
CA ALA A 14 2.75 9.99 2.61
C ALA A 14 3.24 10.07 1.15
N GLY A 15 2.39 9.75 0.16
CA GLY A 15 2.77 9.81 -1.26
C GLY A 15 3.43 8.54 -1.80
N LYS A 16 3.52 7.46 -1.00
CA LYS A 16 4.22 6.22 -1.37
C LYS A 16 3.86 5.69 -2.75
N SER A 17 2.58 5.49 -3.02
CA SER A 17 2.11 4.88 -4.27
C SER A 17 2.45 5.72 -5.50
N THR A 18 2.34 7.04 -5.40
CA THR A 18 2.71 7.94 -6.49
C THR A 18 4.21 7.86 -6.78
N ILE A 19 5.02 7.97 -5.73
CA ILE A 19 6.49 8.00 -5.83
C ILE A 19 7.03 6.62 -6.24
N ALA A 20 6.52 5.53 -5.65
CA ALA A 20 6.89 4.17 -5.99
C ALA A 20 6.62 3.84 -7.46
N ARG A 21 5.45 4.24 -7.99
CA ARG A 21 5.09 4.05 -9.40
C ARG A 21 6.01 4.81 -10.34
N LEU A 22 6.33 6.08 -10.02
CA LEU A 22 7.25 6.88 -10.83
C LEU A 22 8.67 6.30 -10.83
N ALA A 23 9.18 5.91 -9.66
CA ALA A 23 10.49 5.28 -9.54
C ALA A 23 10.54 3.93 -10.27
N ALA A 24 9.50 3.09 -10.15
CA ALA A 24 9.42 1.82 -10.86
C ALA A 24 9.44 2.00 -12.37
N LYS A 25 8.69 2.97 -12.89
CA LYS A 25 8.68 3.30 -14.31
C LYS A 25 10.08 3.71 -14.81
N GLU A 26 10.80 4.51 -14.05
CA GLU A 26 12.13 4.99 -14.42
C GLU A 26 13.19 3.88 -14.36
N LEU A 27 13.07 2.96 -13.41
CA LEU A 27 13.97 1.81 -13.26
C LEU A 27 13.62 0.62 -14.15
N GLY A 28 12.45 0.60 -14.78
CA GLY A 28 11.93 -0.57 -15.49
C GLY A 28 11.49 -1.70 -14.55
N PHE A 29 11.21 -1.39 -13.28
CA PHE A 29 10.76 -2.34 -12.28
C PHE A 29 9.23 -2.50 -12.31
N VAL A 30 8.75 -3.63 -11.81
CA VAL A 30 7.32 -3.85 -11.60
C VAL A 30 6.89 -3.13 -10.32
N TYR A 31 5.90 -2.24 -10.43
CA TYR A 31 5.30 -1.60 -9.28
C TYR A 31 4.19 -2.46 -8.67
N VAL A 32 4.17 -2.64 -7.35
CA VAL A 32 3.17 -3.43 -6.63
C VAL A 32 2.50 -2.58 -5.55
N ASP A 33 1.24 -2.14 -5.81
CA ASP A 33 0.34 -1.50 -4.81
C ASP A 33 -0.31 -2.61 -3.96
N THR A 34 0.27 -2.91 -2.81
CA THR A 34 -0.30 -3.94 -1.93
C THR A 34 -1.61 -3.49 -1.30
N GLY A 35 -1.78 -2.19 -1.07
CA GLY A 35 -3.04 -1.62 -0.57
C GLY A 35 -4.21 -1.89 -1.51
N ALA A 36 -3.98 -1.90 -2.83
CA ALA A 36 -5.01 -2.27 -3.80
C ALA A 36 -5.41 -3.74 -3.68
N MET A 37 -4.47 -4.65 -3.37
CA MET A 37 -4.75 -6.07 -3.15
C MET A 37 -5.64 -6.29 -1.91
N TYR A 38 -5.34 -5.62 -0.78
CA TYR A 38 -6.20 -5.64 0.41
C TYR A 38 -7.59 -5.08 0.14
N ARG A 39 -7.69 -4.02 -0.67
CA ARG A 39 -8.97 -3.43 -1.08
C ARG A 39 -9.77 -4.37 -1.99
N ALA A 40 -9.13 -5.16 -2.83
CA ALA A 40 -9.83 -6.17 -3.64
C ALA A 40 -10.48 -7.24 -2.76
N LEU A 41 -9.78 -7.75 -1.73
CA LEU A 41 -10.40 -8.65 -0.75
C LEU A 41 -11.51 -7.96 0.06
N ALA A 42 -11.33 -6.70 0.44
CA ALA A 42 -12.37 -5.94 1.13
C ALA A 42 -13.64 -5.80 0.27
N LEU A 43 -13.49 -5.49 -1.02
CA LEU A 43 -14.61 -5.46 -1.97
C LEU A 43 -15.32 -6.84 -2.07
N PHE A 44 -14.54 -7.93 -2.09
CA PHE A 44 -15.12 -9.28 -2.07
C PHE A 44 -16.00 -9.52 -0.84
N PHE A 45 -15.52 -9.16 0.35
CA PHE A 45 -16.27 -9.31 1.59
C PHE A 45 -17.53 -8.45 1.61
N LEU A 46 -17.46 -7.21 1.15
CA LEU A 46 -18.62 -6.31 1.02
C LEU A 46 -19.67 -6.88 0.07
N ARG A 47 -19.27 -7.39 -1.09
CA ARG A 47 -20.16 -8.02 -2.06
C ARG A 47 -20.86 -9.25 -1.50
N ARG A 48 -20.25 -9.93 -0.52
CA ARG A 48 -20.83 -11.07 0.20
C ARG A 48 -21.70 -10.67 1.39
N GLY A 49 -21.84 -9.37 1.68
CA GLY A 49 -22.57 -8.87 2.83
C GLY A 49 -21.92 -9.22 4.18
N ILE A 50 -20.61 -9.50 4.18
CA ILE A 50 -19.87 -9.85 5.41
C ILE A 50 -19.54 -8.56 6.17
N ALA A 51 -19.94 -8.49 7.42
CA ALA A 51 -19.66 -7.33 8.26
C ALA A 51 -18.16 -7.23 8.60
N PRO A 52 -17.61 -6.00 8.77
CA PRO A 52 -16.19 -5.77 9.06
C PRO A 52 -15.67 -6.53 10.30
N GLY A 53 -16.50 -6.69 11.33
CA GLY A 53 -16.17 -7.41 12.58
C GLY A 53 -16.36 -8.93 12.53
N ASP A 54 -16.92 -9.47 11.45
CA ASP A 54 -17.17 -10.91 11.33
C ASP A 54 -15.93 -11.68 10.86
N ALA A 55 -14.98 -11.84 11.75
CA ALA A 55 -13.74 -12.56 11.46
C ALA A 55 -13.97 -14.04 11.09
N ALA A 56 -15.06 -14.66 11.52
CA ALA A 56 -15.41 -16.04 11.17
C ALA A 56 -15.92 -16.11 9.72
N GLY A 57 -16.86 -15.25 9.35
CA GLY A 57 -17.37 -15.12 7.99
C GLY A 57 -16.26 -14.76 6.98
N ILE A 58 -15.35 -13.83 7.35
CA ILE A 58 -14.19 -13.48 6.54
C ILE A 58 -13.33 -14.71 6.29
N ARG A 59 -12.95 -15.47 7.33
CA ARG A 59 -12.13 -16.68 7.16
C ARG A 59 -12.83 -17.76 6.32
N ALA A 60 -14.13 -17.93 6.50
CA ALA A 60 -14.90 -18.91 5.75
C ALA A 60 -15.00 -18.57 4.24
N ALA A 61 -15.19 -17.29 3.92
CA ALA A 61 -15.32 -16.82 2.54
C ALA A 61 -13.96 -16.65 1.80
N LEU A 62 -12.87 -16.47 2.53
CA LEU A 62 -11.54 -16.16 1.96
C LEU A 62 -11.04 -17.17 0.91
N PRO A 63 -11.26 -18.49 1.01
CA PRO A 63 -10.87 -19.45 -0.03
C PRO A 63 -11.50 -19.20 -1.39
N GLU A 64 -12.69 -18.58 -1.44
CA GLU A 64 -13.41 -18.27 -2.68
C GLU A 64 -12.95 -16.98 -3.37
N ALA A 65 -12.13 -16.18 -2.69
CA ALA A 65 -11.58 -14.94 -3.23
C ALA A 65 -10.24 -15.22 -3.92
N GLU A 66 -10.15 -15.05 -5.20
CA GLU A 66 -8.90 -15.08 -5.95
C GLU A 66 -8.49 -13.65 -6.30
N VAL A 67 -7.32 -13.22 -5.82
CA VAL A 67 -6.71 -11.95 -6.19
C VAL A 67 -5.51 -12.24 -7.06
N THR A 68 -5.49 -11.67 -8.26
CA THR A 68 -4.35 -11.76 -9.18
C THR A 68 -3.98 -10.39 -9.71
N LEU A 69 -2.75 -10.26 -10.19
CA LEU A 69 -2.24 -9.02 -10.79
C LEU A 69 -1.91 -9.26 -12.25
N ARG A 70 -2.28 -8.29 -13.08
CA ARG A 70 -1.87 -8.18 -14.47
C ARG A 70 -1.29 -6.78 -14.70
N TYR A 71 -0.41 -6.64 -15.65
CA TYR A 71 0.19 -5.36 -16.01
C TYR A 71 -0.21 -5.00 -17.43
N GLU A 72 -0.82 -3.83 -17.60
CA GLU A 72 -1.23 -3.30 -18.88
C GLU A 72 -0.60 -1.91 -19.07
N ASN A 73 0.20 -1.75 -20.10
CA ASN A 73 0.93 -0.49 -20.38
C ASN A 73 1.79 0.01 -19.19
N GLY A 74 2.32 -0.92 -18.38
CA GLY A 74 3.10 -0.60 -17.18
C GLY A 74 2.27 -0.26 -15.94
N GLU A 75 0.94 -0.31 -16.03
CA GLU A 75 0.04 -0.06 -14.89
C GLU A 75 -0.47 -1.38 -14.30
N GLN A 76 -0.54 -1.44 -12.96
CA GLN A 76 -1.09 -2.59 -12.25
C GLN A 76 -2.60 -2.66 -12.43
N VAL A 77 -3.07 -3.81 -12.89
CA VAL A 77 -4.49 -4.19 -12.91
C VAL A 77 -4.73 -5.26 -11.85
N VAL A 78 -5.56 -4.94 -10.87
CA VAL A 78 -5.98 -5.89 -9.84
C VAL A 78 -7.22 -6.62 -10.29
N LEU A 79 -7.11 -7.94 -10.33
CA LEU A 79 -8.23 -8.81 -10.68
C LEU A 79 -8.75 -9.50 -9.42
N LEU A 80 -10.05 -9.46 -9.23
CA LEU A 80 -10.78 -10.22 -8.21
C LEU A 80 -11.65 -11.24 -8.91
N ASN A 81 -11.37 -12.52 -8.73
CA ASN A 81 -12.07 -13.62 -9.42
C ASN A 81 -12.14 -13.38 -10.95
N GLY A 82 -11.07 -12.87 -11.54
CA GLY A 82 -10.96 -12.56 -12.96
C GLY A 82 -11.54 -11.20 -13.39
N GLU A 83 -12.27 -10.48 -12.52
CA GLU A 83 -12.82 -9.16 -12.80
C GLU A 83 -11.80 -8.06 -12.50
N ASN A 84 -11.60 -7.11 -13.42
CA ASN A 84 -10.82 -5.89 -13.15
C ASN A 84 -11.57 -4.98 -12.17
N VAL A 85 -11.02 -4.80 -10.97
CA VAL A 85 -11.66 -4.03 -9.89
C VAL A 85 -11.00 -2.68 -9.61
N ASN A 86 -10.04 -2.22 -10.43
CA ASN A 86 -9.32 -0.96 -10.20
C ASN A 86 -10.26 0.25 -10.02
N GLY A 87 -11.35 0.33 -10.79
CA GLY A 87 -12.35 1.39 -10.68
C GLY A 87 -13.27 1.28 -9.47
N LEU A 88 -13.29 0.14 -8.78
CA LEU A 88 -14.24 -0.15 -7.70
C LEU A 88 -13.61 -0.10 -6.31
N ILE A 89 -12.29 -0.28 -6.21
CA ILE A 89 -11.60 -0.46 -4.93
C ILE A 89 -11.15 0.83 -4.25
N ARG A 90 -11.40 2.00 -4.85
CA ARG A 90 -10.96 3.30 -4.32
C ARG A 90 -12.04 4.06 -3.55
N THR A 91 -13.19 3.44 -3.27
CA THR A 91 -14.25 4.04 -2.46
C THR A 91 -13.87 4.08 -0.97
N GLU A 92 -14.51 4.96 -0.23
CA GLU A 92 -14.34 5.09 1.23
C GLU A 92 -14.75 3.81 1.94
N GLU A 93 -15.89 3.22 1.57
CA GLU A 93 -16.41 1.99 2.15
C GLU A 93 -15.42 0.82 2.02
N VAL A 94 -14.87 0.62 0.81
CA VAL A 94 -13.83 -0.40 0.57
C VAL A 94 -12.58 -0.09 1.38
N GLY A 95 -12.21 1.19 1.50
CA GLY A 95 -11.07 1.63 2.30
C GLY A 95 -11.21 1.31 3.78
N LYS A 96 -12.39 1.56 4.37
CA LYS A 96 -12.72 1.22 5.76
C LYS A 96 -12.69 -0.29 5.97
N MET A 97 -13.36 -1.05 5.09
CA MET A 97 -13.35 -2.53 5.15
C MET A 97 -11.93 -3.09 5.05
N ALA A 98 -11.10 -2.59 4.16
CA ALA A 98 -9.70 -3.02 4.03
C ALA A 98 -8.89 -2.73 5.30
N SER A 99 -9.09 -1.58 5.94
CA SER A 99 -8.41 -1.22 7.19
C SER A 99 -8.74 -2.21 8.32
N VAL A 100 -10.02 -2.60 8.45
CA VAL A 100 -10.48 -3.52 9.50
C VAL A 100 -10.08 -4.97 9.21
N THR A 101 -10.06 -5.39 7.94
CA THR A 101 -9.77 -6.79 7.57
C THR A 101 -8.27 -7.08 7.39
N SER A 102 -7.47 -6.06 7.10
CA SER A 102 -6.02 -6.24 6.88
C SER A 102 -5.22 -6.77 8.10
N PRO A 103 -5.63 -6.63 9.37
CA PRO A 103 -4.96 -7.27 10.50
C PRO A 103 -5.25 -8.76 10.64
N ILE A 104 -6.24 -9.30 9.92
CA ILE A 104 -6.65 -10.72 10.05
C ILE A 104 -5.54 -11.60 9.46
N PRO A 105 -4.94 -12.54 10.25
CA PRO A 105 -3.80 -13.32 9.80
C PRO A 105 -4.02 -14.09 8.48
N ALA A 106 -5.19 -14.70 8.31
CA ALA A 106 -5.51 -15.45 7.09
C ALA A 106 -5.56 -14.55 5.83
N VAL A 107 -6.09 -13.32 5.96
CA VAL A 107 -6.10 -12.33 4.87
C VAL A 107 -4.68 -11.94 4.49
N ARG A 108 -3.84 -11.73 5.49
CA ARG A 108 -2.42 -11.38 5.27
C ARG A 108 -1.65 -12.51 4.60
N GLU A 109 -1.82 -13.73 5.11
CA GLU A 109 -1.13 -14.91 4.57
C GLU A 109 -1.39 -15.07 3.09
N LYS A 110 -2.68 -15.05 2.70
CA LYS A 110 -3.09 -15.18 1.30
C LYS A 110 -2.44 -14.13 0.37
N LEU A 111 -2.35 -12.88 0.81
CA LEU A 111 -1.76 -11.83 -0.02
C LEU A 111 -0.23 -11.84 0.03
N ARG A 112 0.37 -12.22 1.18
CA ARG A 112 1.82 -12.32 1.32
C ARG A 112 2.43 -13.33 0.34
N GLU A 113 1.81 -14.50 0.18
CA GLU A 113 2.26 -15.51 -0.78
C GLU A 113 2.34 -14.95 -2.19
N LEU A 114 1.31 -14.24 -2.64
CA LEU A 114 1.31 -13.60 -3.96
C LEU A 114 2.39 -12.51 -4.08
N GLN A 115 2.55 -11.68 -3.05
CA GLN A 115 3.54 -10.61 -3.01
C GLN A 115 4.97 -11.16 -3.08
N GLN A 116 5.27 -12.18 -2.28
CA GLN A 116 6.58 -12.84 -2.26
C GLN A 116 6.89 -13.57 -3.57
N LYS A 117 5.89 -14.22 -4.17
CA LYS A 117 6.03 -14.84 -5.49
C LYS A 117 6.45 -13.81 -6.54
N LEU A 118 5.76 -12.68 -6.62
CA LEU A 118 6.09 -11.61 -7.57
C LEU A 118 7.52 -11.09 -7.36
N ALA A 119 7.92 -10.83 -6.12
CA ALA A 119 9.26 -10.36 -5.78
C ALA A 119 10.37 -11.39 -6.10
N GLY A 120 10.02 -12.68 -6.14
CA GLY A 120 10.94 -13.74 -6.56
C GLY A 120 11.08 -13.91 -8.07
N GLU A 121 10.12 -13.40 -8.84
CA GLU A 121 10.09 -13.58 -10.30
C GLU A 121 10.66 -12.39 -11.07
N THR A 122 10.61 -11.17 -10.50
CA THR A 122 11.05 -9.94 -11.19
C THR A 122 11.50 -8.87 -10.19
N ASP A 123 12.19 -7.86 -10.66
CA ASP A 123 12.54 -6.68 -9.89
C ASP A 123 11.27 -5.88 -9.55
N VAL A 124 11.06 -5.57 -8.26
CA VAL A 124 9.83 -4.89 -7.82
C VAL A 124 10.13 -3.66 -6.98
N ILE A 125 9.24 -2.67 -7.09
CA ILE A 125 9.01 -1.67 -6.04
C ILE A 125 7.64 -1.95 -5.44
N MET A 126 7.61 -2.32 -4.18
CA MET A 126 6.40 -2.68 -3.46
C MET A 126 6.12 -1.67 -2.35
N ASP A 127 4.93 -1.07 -2.32
CA ASP A 127 4.55 -0.15 -1.25
C ASP A 127 3.46 -0.72 -0.34
N GLY A 128 3.58 -0.39 0.96
CA GLY A 128 2.65 -0.87 1.97
C GLY A 128 2.85 -0.27 3.35
N ARG A 129 2.76 -1.13 4.39
CA ARG A 129 2.92 -0.79 5.81
C ARG A 129 3.96 -1.63 6.52
N ASP A 130 4.22 -2.82 6.02
CA ASP A 130 5.05 -3.85 6.62
C ASP A 130 5.83 -4.64 5.56
N ILE A 131 6.09 -4.01 4.43
CA ILE A 131 6.79 -4.68 3.32
C ILE A 131 8.20 -5.03 3.76
N GLY A 132 8.97 -4.08 4.26
CA GLY A 132 10.35 -4.27 4.70
C GLY A 132 10.51 -5.01 6.04
N THR A 133 9.41 -5.19 6.79
CA THR A 133 9.47 -5.88 8.11
C THR A 133 8.92 -7.30 8.07
N VAL A 134 7.93 -7.58 7.19
CA VAL A 134 7.19 -8.86 7.19
C VAL A 134 7.13 -9.50 5.81
N VAL A 135 6.83 -8.74 4.76
CA VAL A 135 6.63 -9.30 3.42
C VAL A 135 7.95 -9.62 2.74
N LEU A 136 8.86 -8.65 2.69
CA LEU A 136 10.19 -8.73 2.08
C LEU A 136 11.26 -8.31 3.12
N PRO A 137 11.46 -9.09 4.20
CA PRO A 137 12.43 -8.74 5.25
C PRO A 137 13.87 -8.67 4.74
N ASP A 138 14.17 -9.30 3.60
CA ASP A 138 15.47 -9.32 2.95
C ASP A 138 15.51 -8.44 1.67
N ALA A 139 14.59 -7.45 1.54
CA ALA A 139 14.60 -6.53 0.41
C ALA A 139 15.94 -5.77 0.32
N ASP A 140 16.46 -5.61 -0.90
CA ASP A 140 17.77 -5.01 -1.16
C ASP A 140 17.82 -3.51 -0.78
N LEU A 141 16.67 -2.83 -0.86
CA LEU A 141 16.49 -1.47 -0.38
C LEU A 141 15.17 -1.34 0.38
N LYS A 142 15.23 -0.87 1.62
CA LYS A 142 14.06 -0.57 2.44
C LYS A 142 13.99 0.92 2.73
N ILE A 143 12.83 1.51 2.51
CA ILE A 143 12.55 2.93 2.72
C ILE A 143 11.32 3.05 3.61
N TYR A 144 11.43 3.87 4.64
CA TYR A 144 10.29 4.33 5.40
C TYR A 144 9.99 5.77 5.00
N LEU A 145 8.99 5.93 4.10
CA LEU A 145 8.58 7.23 3.60
C LEU A 145 7.52 7.83 4.52
N THR A 146 7.82 8.98 5.08
CA THR A 146 6.91 9.72 5.96
C THR A 146 6.71 11.17 5.51
N ALA A 147 5.75 11.84 6.10
CA ALA A 147 5.57 13.29 6.09
C ALA A 147 4.68 13.67 7.29
N ASP A 148 4.77 14.90 7.74
CA ASP A 148 3.92 15.43 8.82
C ASP A 148 2.44 15.22 8.52
N VAL A 149 1.65 14.90 9.57
CA VAL A 149 0.22 14.60 9.41
C VAL A 149 -0.54 15.77 8.78
N SER A 150 -0.21 17.00 9.19
CA SER A 150 -0.81 18.23 8.63
C SER A 150 -0.51 18.41 7.13
N ILE A 151 0.71 18.07 6.71
CA ILE A 151 1.11 18.11 5.28
C ILE A 151 0.36 17.05 4.50
N ARG A 152 0.20 15.83 5.04
CA ARG A 152 -0.57 14.76 4.40
C ARG A 152 -2.06 15.10 4.30
N ALA A 153 -2.62 15.71 5.32
CA ALA A 153 -3.99 16.21 5.33
C ALA A 153 -4.18 17.31 4.28
N GLN A 154 -3.24 18.25 4.18
CA GLN A 154 -3.28 19.31 3.17
C GLN A 154 -3.22 18.73 1.74
N ARG A 155 -2.33 17.76 1.48
CA ARG A 155 -2.24 17.08 0.18
C ARG A 155 -3.57 16.41 -0.18
N ARG A 156 -4.17 15.69 0.80
CA ARG A 156 -5.44 15.00 0.60
C ARG A 156 -6.60 15.96 0.39
N TYR A 157 -6.63 17.05 1.14
CA TYR A 157 -7.62 18.12 0.98
C TYR A 157 -7.61 18.68 -0.45
N LEU A 158 -6.43 19.06 -0.96
CA LEU A 158 -6.28 19.58 -2.32
C LEU A 158 -6.74 18.58 -3.38
N GLU A 159 -6.39 17.29 -3.21
CA GLU A 159 -6.83 16.22 -4.12
C GLU A 159 -8.36 16.09 -4.17
N LEU A 160 -9.05 16.18 -3.03
CA LEU A 160 -10.51 16.08 -2.96
C LEU A 160 -11.18 17.31 -3.54
N VAL A 161 -10.67 18.51 -3.23
CA VAL A 161 -11.17 19.77 -3.81
C VAL A 161 -11.04 19.78 -5.34
N GLU A 162 -9.92 19.30 -5.88
CA GLU A 162 -9.71 19.19 -7.32
C GLU A 162 -10.72 18.25 -8.00
N ARG A 163 -11.18 17.23 -7.26
CA ARG A 163 -12.24 16.31 -7.72
C ARG A 163 -13.66 16.86 -7.52
N GLY A 164 -13.80 18.06 -6.93
CA GLY A 164 -15.10 18.66 -6.61
C GLY A 164 -15.80 18.04 -5.41
N GLU A 165 -15.07 17.29 -4.56
CA GLU A 165 -15.60 16.66 -3.36
C GLU A 165 -15.54 17.65 -2.18
N ALA A 166 -16.67 17.81 -1.47
CA ALA A 166 -16.71 18.62 -0.24
C ALA A 166 -15.96 17.89 0.89
N CYS A 167 -15.02 18.57 1.53
CA CYS A 167 -14.23 18.01 2.62
C CYS A 167 -13.77 19.10 3.60
N ASP A 168 -13.51 18.69 4.84
CA ASP A 168 -12.93 19.52 5.89
C ASP A 168 -11.50 19.09 6.15
N ARG A 169 -10.54 20.04 6.08
CA ARG A 169 -9.12 19.75 6.24
C ARG A 169 -8.77 19.20 7.64
N ASP A 170 -9.40 19.76 8.67
CA ASP A 170 -9.11 19.40 10.07
C ASP A 170 -9.72 18.04 10.40
N GLU A 171 -10.84 17.68 9.76
CA GLU A 171 -11.42 16.35 9.84
C GLU A 171 -10.51 15.32 9.16
N LEU A 172 -10.03 15.61 7.96
CA LEU A 172 -9.05 14.77 7.25
C LEU A 172 -7.76 14.56 8.07
N GLU A 173 -7.27 15.59 8.75
CA GLU A 173 -6.10 15.47 9.62
C GLU A 173 -6.35 14.52 10.78
N ARG A 174 -7.51 14.61 11.43
CA ARG A 174 -7.92 13.70 12.52
C ARG A 174 -8.07 12.26 12.03
N GLU A 175 -8.69 12.05 10.86
CA GLU A 175 -8.86 10.72 10.26
C GLU A 175 -7.52 10.08 9.90
N ILE A 176 -6.60 10.87 9.32
CA ILE A 176 -5.24 10.40 8.98
C ILE A 176 -4.48 10.03 10.25
N ALA A 177 -4.52 10.87 11.28
CA ALA A 177 -3.86 10.59 12.55
C ALA A 177 -4.42 9.35 13.25
N GLU A 178 -5.74 9.16 13.23
CA GLU A 178 -6.38 7.98 13.78
C GLU A 178 -6.00 6.71 13.04
N ARG A 179 -5.98 6.76 11.71
CA ARG A 179 -5.56 5.65 10.89
C ARG A 179 -4.10 5.26 11.13
N ASP A 180 -3.22 6.24 11.29
CA ASP A 180 -1.81 5.97 11.61
C ASP A 180 -1.68 5.28 12.98
N ARG A 181 -2.44 5.74 13.99
CA ARG A 181 -2.47 5.07 15.30
C ARG A 181 -2.93 3.62 15.19
N GLN A 182 -3.99 3.37 14.40
CA GLN A 182 -4.47 2.01 14.16
C GLN A 182 -3.42 1.16 13.46
N ASP A 183 -2.77 1.68 12.39
CA ASP A 183 -1.74 0.97 11.66
C ASP A 183 -0.53 0.66 12.55
N MET A 184 -0.11 1.57 13.43
CA MET A 184 1.04 1.40 14.35
C MET A 184 0.72 0.50 15.55
N SER A 185 -0.52 0.48 16.03
CA SER A 185 -0.93 -0.28 17.23
C SER A 185 -1.37 -1.71 16.95
N ARG A 186 -1.36 -2.16 15.69
CA ARG A 186 -1.74 -3.53 15.33
C ARG A 186 -0.89 -4.55 16.06
N THR A 187 -1.53 -5.60 16.56
CA THR A 187 -0.83 -6.75 17.14
C THR A 187 -0.11 -7.56 16.07
N VAL A 188 -0.66 -7.60 14.85
CA VAL A 188 -0.11 -8.33 13.71
C VAL A 188 0.37 -7.34 12.66
N ALA A 189 1.65 -7.42 12.30
CA ALA A 189 2.30 -6.61 11.28
C ALA A 189 2.03 -5.09 11.44
N PRO A 190 2.41 -4.49 12.58
CA PRO A 190 2.25 -3.06 12.80
C PRO A 190 3.05 -2.25 11.78
N LEU A 191 2.58 -1.06 11.46
CA LEU A 191 3.38 -0.07 10.73
C LEU A 191 4.58 0.31 11.59
N LYS A 192 5.75 -0.17 11.22
CA LYS A 192 7.02 0.06 11.90
C LYS A 192 8.13 0.22 10.88
N LYS A 193 9.02 1.19 11.10
CA LYS A 193 10.24 1.31 10.31
C LYS A 193 11.12 0.08 10.57
N ALA A 194 11.54 -0.63 9.52
CA ALA A 194 12.54 -1.69 9.65
C ALA A 194 13.88 -1.10 10.12
N ASP A 195 14.65 -1.86 10.89
CA ASP A 195 15.87 -1.34 11.52
C ASP A 195 16.91 -0.87 10.48
N ASP A 196 16.97 -1.54 9.33
CA ASP A 196 17.81 -1.25 8.18
C ASP A 196 17.15 -0.35 7.11
N ALA A 197 15.93 0.14 7.36
CA ALA A 197 15.26 1.04 6.44
C ALA A 197 15.80 2.47 6.53
N VAL A 198 15.99 3.09 5.38
CA VAL A 198 16.28 4.52 5.28
C VAL A 198 15.01 5.30 5.59
N LEU A 199 15.09 6.23 6.54
CA LEU A 199 14.00 7.18 6.79
C LEU A 199 14.05 8.29 5.73
N LEU A 200 12.97 8.46 4.99
CA LEU A 200 12.80 9.53 4.01
C LEU A 200 11.61 10.40 4.42
N ASP A 201 11.90 11.61 4.87
CA ASP A 201 10.87 12.60 5.20
C ASP A 201 10.56 13.46 3.98
N GLY A 202 9.37 13.27 3.44
CA GLY A 202 8.86 13.99 2.28
C GLY A 202 8.05 15.25 2.63
N SER A 203 8.08 15.73 3.88
CA SER A 203 7.30 16.90 4.31
C SER A 203 7.61 18.14 3.49
N GLN A 204 8.88 18.38 3.19
CA GLN A 204 9.39 19.55 2.46
C GLN A 204 9.79 19.23 1.01
N LEU A 205 9.62 17.98 0.58
CA LEU A 205 10.05 17.54 -0.75
C LEU A 205 8.87 17.52 -1.73
N THR A 206 9.18 17.87 -2.98
CA THR A 206 8.26 17.60 -4.09
C THR A 206 8.24 16.10 -4.41
N VAL A 207 7.26 15.68 -5.19
CA VAL A 207 7.15 14.30 -5.69
C VAL A 207 8.42 13.91 -6.46
N GLU A 208 8.91 14.79 -7.35
CA GLU A 208 10.14 14.55 -8.13
C GLU A 208 11.37 14.43 -7.23
N GLN A 209 11.56 15.37 -6.28
CA GLN A 209 12.69 15.31 -5.35
C GLN A 209 12.68 14.02 -4.52
N THR A 210 11.49 13.57 -4.08
CA THR A 210 11.36 12.33 -3.31
C THR A 210 11.65 11.10 -4.18
N LYS A 211 11.20 11.10 -5.42
CA LYS A 211 11.53 10.05 -6.40
C LYS A 211 13.04 10.00 -6.66
N ASP A 212 13.65 11.16 -6.94
CA ASP A 212 15.09 11.24 -7.24
C ASP A 212 15.97 10.74 -6.07
N GLU A 213 15.53 10.98 -4.83
CA GLU A 213 16.19 10.43 -3.66
C GLU A 213 16.11 8.89 -3.59
N ILE A 214 14.96 8.30 -3.94
CA ILE A 214 14.83 6.84 -4.07
C ILE A 214 15.77 6.31 -5.14
N LEU A 215 15.84 6.95 -6.30
CA LEU A 215 16.74 6.55 -7.37
C LEU A 215 18.22 6.68 -6.97
N ARG A 216 18.58 7.73 -6.23
CA ARG A 216 19.92 7.90 -5.66
C ARG A 216 20.28 6.75 -4.71
N LEU A 217 19.34 6.41 -3.80
CA LEU A 217 19.53 5.31 -2.85
C LEU A 217 19.66 3.95 -3.57
N TYR A 218 18.85 3.72 -4.59
CA TYR A 218 18.99 2.53 -5.43
C TYR A 218 20.38 2.45 -6.08
N ARG A 219 20.81 3.51 -6.79
CA ARG A 219 22.13 3.53 -7.47
C ARG A 219 23.32 3.33 -6.53
N SER A 220 23.16 3.59 -5.24
CA SER A 220 24.21 3.35 -4.24
C SER A 220 24.27 1.88 -3.78
N ARG A 221 23.33 1.03 -4.16
CA ARG A 221 23.21 -0.38 -3.73
C ARG A 221 23.20 -1.39 -4.88
N ALA A 222 22.87 -0.94 -6.09
CA ALA A 222 22.93 -1.71 -7.33
C ALA A 222 24.32 -1.57 -7.97
#